data_a4f0ce725164c9830dfd9616ea4811df
#
_entry.id   a4f0ce725164c9830dfd9616ea4811df
#
_cell.length_a   1.000
_cell.length_b   1.000
_cell.length_c   1.000
_cell.angle_alpha   90.00
_cell.angle_beta   90.00
_cell.angle_gamma   90.00
#
_symmetry.space_group_name_H-M   'P 1'
#
loop_
_entity.id
_entity.type
_entity.pdbx_description
1 polymer ?
#
loop_
_entity_poly.entity_id
_entity_poly.type
_entity_poly.pdbx_seq_one_letter_code
_entity_poly.pdbx_strand_id
1 'polypeptide(L)'
;MNPLRLVLIAAVSSCSVSVSAARPNIGFHGICTFNGVSEACFVREDTESIEVTYASDNKRVIYWKPASGEISVESDGKVFPATWQVDRNRDLTIFRTNNGVTEIPHRKPSKAR
;
A
#
# COMPACT_ATOMS: atom_id res chain seq x y z
N MET A 1 8.79 -43.54 34.10
CA MET A 1 8.92 -43.16 33.73
C MET A 1 8.58 -42.09 33.19
N ASN A 2 8.46 -41.74 33.19
CA ASN A 2 8.38 -40.89 32.64
C ASN A 2 8.46 -39.92 32.05
N PRO A 3 8.62 -39.75 31.76
CA PRO A 3 8.92 -38.98 31.22
C PRO A 3 8.51 -38.17 30.42
N LEU A 4 8.34 -38.12 30.30
CA LEU A 4 8.15 -37.46 29.48
C LEU A 4 7.59 -36.36 29.29
N ARG A 5 7.52 -36.31 29.39
CA ARG A 5 7.05 -35.43 29.22
C ARG A 5 7.25 -34.40 28.73
N LEU A 6 7.42 -34.29 28.73
CA LEU A 6 7.70 -33.44 28.29
C LEU A 6 7.53 -32.67 27.50
N VAL A 7 7.47 -32.67 27.35
CA VAL A 7 7.52 -32.17 26.51
C VAL A 7 7.00 -31.20 26.11
N LEU A 8 6.85 -31.18 26.22
CA LEU A 8 6.56 -30.47 25.63
C LEU A 8 6.44 -29.43 25.42
N ILE A 9 6.51 -29.36 25.56
CA ILE A 9 6.54 -28.58 25.31
C ILE A 9 6.58 -27.71 24.82
N ALA A 10 6.64 -27.62 24.78
CA ALA A 10 6.85 -26.96 24.31
C ALA A 10 6.55 -26.31 23.61
N ALA A 11 6.43 -26.43 23.49
CA ALA A 11 6.32 -26.04 22.75
C ALA A 11 5.77 -25.10 22.45
N VAL A 12 5.64 -25.06 22.44
CA VAL A 12 5.31 -24.41 22.02
C VAL A 12 5.30 -23.27 21.90
N SER A 13 5.33 -23.09 22.10
CA SER A 13 5.45 -22.19 22.04
C SER A 13 5.65 -21.50 21.31
N SER A 14 5.75 -21.47 21.19
CA SER A 14 6.18 -21.00 20.59
C SER A 14 5.75 -20.34 19.79
N CYS A 15 5.73 -20.35 19.53
CA CYS A 15 5.45 -19.91 18.66
C CYS A 15 4.85 -18.80 18.54
N SER A 16 4.43 -18.67 18.80
CA SER A 16 3.73 -17.76 18.69
C SER A 16 4.19 -16.61 18.41
N VAL A 17 4.67 -16.45 18.52
CA VAL A 17 5.14 -15.53 18.41
C VAL A 17 5.19 -14.91 17.38
N SER A 18 5.61 -15.04 17.02
CA SER A 18 5.83 -14.66 16.00
C SER A 18 5.08 -13.84 15.29
N VAL A 19 4.26 -14.07 15.15
CA VAL A 19 3.44 -13.49 14.56
C VAL A 19 3.35 -12.13 14.68
N SER A 20 3.51 -11.72 15.64
CA SER A 20 3.34 -10.42 15.89
C SER A 20 4.20 -9.55 15.17
N ALA A 21 5.14 -10.00 14.55
CA ALA A 21 6.01 -9.17 13.85
C ALA A 21 5.37 -8.43 12.76
N ALA A 22 4.40 -8.96 12.14
CA ALA A 22 3.78 -8.33 11.02
C ALA A 22 2.89 -7.22 11.45
N ARG A 23 3.03 -6.07 10.87
CA ARG A 23 2.16 -4.97 11.16
C ARG A 23 1.18 -4.81 10.05
N PRO A 24 -0.07 -4.59 10.32
CA PRO A 24 -1.03 -4.38 9.26
C PRO A 24 -0.71 -3.09 8.51
N ASN A 25 -0.97 -3.10 7.25
CA ASN A 25 -0.84 -1.91 6.45
C ASN A 25 -2.08 -1.07 6.61
N ILE A 26 -1.99 -0.02 7.38
CA ILE A 26 -3.12 0.83 7.66
C ILE A 26 -3.13 1.96 6.66
N GLY A 27 -4.18 2.09 5.94
CA GLY A 27 -4.30 3.15 4.95
C GLY A 27 -4.67 4.48 5.57
N PHE A 28 -4.82 5.46 4.73
CA PHE A 28 -5.22 6.80 5.16
C PHE A 28 -6.11 7.44 4.09
N HIS A 29 -6.93 8.38 4.53
CA HIS A 29 -7.78 9.14 3.64
C HIS A 29 -7.05 10.38 3.12
N GLY A 30 -7.18 10.67 1.85
CA GLY A 30 -6.54 11.83 1.26
C GLY A 30 -7.29 12.29 0.03
N ILE A 31 -6.64 13.16 -0.73
CA ILE A 31 -7.17 13.66 -1.99
C ILE A 31 -6.23 13.20 -3.10
N CYS A 32 -6.74 12.41 -4.01
CA CYS A 32 -6.00 11.98 -5.17
C CYS A 32 -6.44 12.79 -6.38
N THR A 33 -5.57 12.93 -7.36
CA THR A 33 -5.89 13.71 -8.55
C THR A 33 -5.63 12.87 -9.79
N PHE A 34 -6.56 12.85 -10.71
CA PHE A 34 -6.38 12.19 -11.99
C PHE A 34 -6.67 13.19 -13.08
N ASN A 35 -5.67 13.47 -13.91
CA ASN A 35 -5.76 14.45 -14.99
C ASN A 35 -6.28 15.79 -14.50
N GLY A 36 -5.83 16.19 -13.31
CA GLY A 36 -6.22 17.48 -12.75
C GLY A 36 -7.54 17.50 -12.00
N VAL A 37 -8.25 16.38 -11.97
CA VAL A 37 -9.51 16.31 -11.24
C VAL A 37 -9.28 15.64 -9.90
N SER A 38 -9.61 16.33 -8.84
CA SER A 38 -9.36 15.85 -7.48
C SER A 38 -10.56 15.13 -6.92
N GLU A 39 -10.32 14.09 -6.15
CA GLU A 39 -11.41 13.41 -5.45
C GLU A 39 -10.88 12.74 -4.20
N ALA A 40 -11.77 12.51 -3.25
CA ALA A 40 -11.41 11.82 -2.03
C ALA A 40 -10.98 10.39 -2.35
N CYS A 41 -9.99 9.91 -1.67
CA CYS A 41 -9.48 8.57 -1.90
C CYS A 41 -8.97 7.96 -0.61
N PHE A 42 -8.90 6.64 -0.59
CA PHE A 42 -8.30 5.91 0.52
C PHE A 42 -7.05 5.23 -0.01
N VAL A 43 -5.92 5.46 0.61
CA VAL A 43 -4.61 5.04 0.12
C VAL A 43 -4.00 4.01 1.06
N ARG A 44 -3.54 2.90 0.52
CA ARG A 44 -2.79 1.90 1.28
C ARG A 44 -1.49 1.65 0.55
N GLU A 45 -0.40 1.89 1.20
CA GLU A 45 0.90 1.76 0.55
C GLU A 45 1.70 0.60 1.13
N ASP A 46 2.20 -0.25 0.27
CA ASP A 46 3.13 -1.31 0.60
C ASP A 46 4.47 -1.03 -0.07
N THR A 47 5.42 -1.90 0.17
CA THR A 47 6.74 -1.77 -0.44
C THR A 47 6.66 -1.76 -1.97
N GLU A 48 5.81 -2.59 -2.52
CA GLU A 48 5.77 -2.81 -3.97
C GLU A 48 4.62 -2.10 -4.66
N SER A 49 3.65 -1.62 -3.93
CA SER A 49 2.47 -1.03 -4.56
C SER A 49 1.79 0.01 -3.70
N ILE A 50 0.97 0.81 -4.34
CA ILE A 50 0.05 1.71 -3.69
C ILE A 50 -1.35 1.34 -4.17
N GLU A 51 -2.23 1.01 -3.25
CA GLU A 51 -3.60 0.69 -3.60
C GLU A 51 -4.48 1.88 -3.26
N VAL A 52 -5.22 2.36 -4.23
CA VAL A 52 -6.08 3.53 -4.04
C VAL A 52 -7.52 3.14 -4.30
N THR A 53 -8.40 3.46 -3.36
CA THR A 53 -9.83 3.31 -3.55
C THR A 53 -10.44 4.69 -3.70
N TYR A 54 -11.06 4.94 -4.84
CA TYR A 54 -11.61 6.25 -5.15
C TYR A 54 -13.05 6.34 -4.62
N ALA A 55 -13.38 7.45 -3.97
CA ALA A 55 -14.65 7.57 -3.29
C ALA A 55 -15.85 7.62 -4.23
N SER A 56 -15.66 8.17 -5.43
CA SER A 56 -16.80 8.40 -6.30
C SER A 56 -17.51 7.12 -6.73
N ASP A 57 -16.77 6.06 -6.95
CA ASP A 57 -17.33 4.80 -7.44
C ASP A 57 -16.77 3.58 -6.72
N ASN A 58 -16.06 3.79 -5.64
CA ASN A 58 -15.40 2.71 -4.91
C ASN A 58 -14.44 1.93 -5.79
N LYS A 59 -13.93 2.53 -6.83
CA LYS A 59 -13.04 1.87 -7.73
C LYS A 59 -11.66 1.72 -7.12
N ARG A 60 -11.10 0.54 -7.19
CA ARG A 60 -9.80 0.24 -6.64
C ARG A 60 -8.78 0.14 -7.76
N VAL A 61 -7.71 0.88 -7.64
CA VAL A 61 -6.62 0.91 -8.60
C VAL A 61 -5.32 0.57 -7.90
N ILE A 62 -4.50 -0.27 -8.47
CA ILE A 62 -3.22 -0.64 -7.89
C ILE A 62 -2.10 -0.03 -8.71
N TYR A 63 -1.25 0.73 -8.04
CA TYR A 63 -0.13 1.39 -8.67
C TYR A 63 1.15 0.65 -8.26
N TRP A 64 1.75 -0.07 -9.21
CA TRP A 64 2.92 -0.90 -8.94
C TRP A 64 4.18 -0.05 -9.02
N LYS A 65 4.91 -0.03 -7.91
CA LYS A 65 6.11 0.80 -7.76
C LYS A 65 7.34 0.11 -8.35
N PRO A 66 8.45 0.80 -8.50
CA PRO A 66 9.67 0.17 -9.02
C PRO A 66 10.10 -1.08 -8.27
N ALA A 67 9.85 -1.15 -6.96
CA ALA A 67 10.24 -2.31 -6.18
C ALA A 67 9.54 -3.60 -6.62
N SER A 68 8.43 -3.50 -7.33
CA SER A 68 7.74 -4.67 -7.85
C SER A 68 8.43 -5.27 -9.07
N GLY A 69 9.38 -4.55 -9.64
CA GLY A 69 10.07 -4.97 -10.85
C GLY A 69 9.60 -4.24 -12.09
N GLU A 70 8.37 -3.84 -12.15
CA GLU A 70 7.84 -3.16 -13.31
C GLU A 70 6.82 -2.12 -12.89
N ILE A 71 7.02 -0.89 -13.29
CA ILE A 71 6.11 0.19 -12.92
C ILE A 71 4.88 0.12 -13.81
N SER A 72 3.71 0.02 -13.21
CA SER A 72 2.48 -0.10 -13.96
C SER A 72 1.28 0.32 -13.13
N VAL A 73 0.14 0.46 -13.78
CA VAL A 73 -1.13 0.76 -13.12
C VAL A 73 -2.12 -0.31 -13.51
N GLU A 74 -2.74 -0.91 -12.52
CA GLU A 74 -3.70 -1.98 -12.73
C GLU A 74 -5.09 -1.51 -12.35
N SER A 75 -6.01 -1.56 -13.28
CA SER A 75 -7.38 -1.11 -13.08
C SER A 75 -8.34 -1.97 -13.88
N ASP A 76 -9.39 -2.45 -13.26
CA ASP A 76 -10.42 -3.27 -13.93
C ASP A 76 -9.82 -4.48 -14.63
N GLY A 77 -8.83 -5.09 -14.00
CA GLY A 77 -8.20 -6.29 -14.56
C GLY A 77 -7.24 -6.00 -15.70
N LYS A 78 -6.98 -4.75 -16.01
CA LYS A 78 -6.05 -4.38 -17.07
C LYS A 78 -4.83 -3.73 -16.47
N VAL A 79 -3.68 -3.97 -17.09
CA VAL A 79 -2.41 -3.43 -16.61
C VAL A 79 -1.85 -2.49 -17.67
N PHE A 80 -1.50 -1.30 -17.25
CA PHE A 80 -0.98 -0.28 -18.14
C PHE A 80 0.45 0.09 -17.73
N PRO A 81 1.39 0.09 -18.66
CA PRO A 81 2.75 0.52 -18.32
C PRO A 81 2.73 1.97 -17.86
N ALA A 82 3.58 2.29 -16.92
CA ALA A 82 3.59 3.61 -16.34
C ALA A 82 4.99 4.09 -16.02
N THR A 83 5.13 5.38 -15.78
CA THR A 83 6.33 5.94 -15.19
C THR A 83 5.98 6.43 -13.79
N TRP A 84 6.98 6.59 -12.96
CA TRP A 84 6.81 6.88 -11.55
C TRP A 84 7.75 8.00 -11.14
N GLN A 85 7.26 8.87 -10.28
CA GLN A 85 8.04 10.00 -9.81
C GLN A 85 7.53 10.39 -8.43
N VAL A 86 8.43 10.75 -7.54
CA VAL A 86 8.07 11.28 -6.24
C VAL A 86 8.32 12.78 -6.26
N ASP A 87 7.30 13.56 -5.95
CA ASP A 87 7.43 15.01 -5.86
C ASP A 87 7.49 15.38 -4.39
N ARG A 88 8.67 15.66 -3.90
CA ARG A 88 8.85 15.93 -2.48
C ARG A 88 8.36 17.29 -2.08
N ASN A 89 8.31 18.20 -3.00
CA ASN A 89 7.82 19.57 -2.72
C ASN A 89 6.33 19.58 -2.48
N ARG A 90 5.60 18.77 -3.22
CA ARG A 90 4.16 18.68 -3.05
C ARG A 90 3.74 17.47 -2.23
N ASP A 91 4.71 16.64 -1.84
CA ASP A 91 4.47 15.51 -0.96
C ASP A 91 3.50 14.52 -1.59
N LEU A 92 3.76 14.14 -2.81
CA LEU A 92 2.94 13.18 -3.51
C LEU A 92 3.76 12.32 -4.47
N THR A 93 3.17 11.23 -4.91
CA THR A 93 3.74 10.33 -5.89
C THR A 93 2.93 10.43 -7.16
N ILE A 94 3.59 10.45 -8.29
CA ILE A 94 2.98 10.64 -9.59
C ILE A 94 3.17 9.42 -10.45
N PHE A 95 2.09 8.89 -11.00
CA PHE A 95 2.14 7.82 -11.99
C PHE A 95 1.57 8.35 -13.28
N ARG A 96 2.30 8.13 -14.38
CA ARG A 96 1.85 8.55 -15.71
C ARG A 96 1.68 7.34 -16.59
N THR A 97 0.54 7.26 -17.24
CA THR A 97 0.28 6.23 -18.25
C THR A 97 -0.17 6.94 -19.52
N ASN A 98 -0.47 6.17 -20.54
CA ASN A 98 -1.06 6.74 -21.76
C ASN A 98 -2.41 7.35 -21.49
N ASN A 99 -3.08 6.96 -20.43
CA ASN A 99 -4.42 7.45 -20.12
C ASN A 99 -4.39 8.72 -19.30
N GLY A 100 -3.29 9.03 -18.69
CA GLY A 100 -3.22 10.27 -17.92
C GLY A 100 -2.26 10.21 -16.77
N VAL A 101 -2.39 11.21 -15.90
CA VAL A 101 -1.49 11.44 -14.78
C VAL A 101 -2.26 11.34 -13.49
N THR A 102 -1.78 10.48 -12.59
CA THR A 102 -2.36 10.33 -11.27
C THR A 102 -1.40 10.88 -10.23
N GLU A 103 -1.94 11.65 -9.31
CA GLU A 103 -1.16 12.17 -8.19
C GLU A 103 -1.74 11.62 -6.90
N ILE A 104 -0.91 10.94 -6.11
CA ILE A 104 -1.34 10.27 -4.89
C ILE A 104 -0.63 10.91 -3.71
N PRO A 105 -1.36 11.41 -2.71
CA PRO A 105 -0.72 12.07 -1.58
C PRO A 105 0.03 11.09 -0.71
N HIS A 106 1.03 11.56 -0.02
CA HIS A 106 1.73 10.74 0.97
C HIS A 106 1.01 10.86 2.31
N ARG A 107 1.18 9.85 3.13
CA ARG A 107 0.65 9.89 4.48
C ARG A 107 1.34 11.02 5.24
N LYS A 108 0.59 11.87 5.84
CA LYS A 108 1.16 12.94 6.63
C LYS A 108 1.65 12.39 7.95
N PRO A 109 2.75 12.87 8.45
CA PRO A 109 3.22 12.43 9.75
C PRO A 109 2.23 12.85 10.81
N SER A 110 2.06 12.02 11.83
CA SER A 110 1.21 12.35 12.92
C SER A 110 1.82 13.48 13.68
N LYS A 111 1.01 14.42 14.14
CA LYS A 111 1.50 15.47 14.92
C LYS A 111 1.76 14.98 16.26
N ALA A 112 2.86 15.25 16.76
CA ALA A 112 3.17 14.83 18.07
C ALA A 112 2.43 15.63 18.99
N ARG A 113 2.12 15.15 19.99
CA ARG A 113 1.40 15.90 20.81
C ARG A 113 1.67 15.76 21.99
#